data_58562f822949ce737aa928a92f331ad1
#
_entry.id   58562f822949ce737aa928a92f331ad1
#
_cell.length_a   1.000
_cell.length_b   1.000
_cell.length_c   1.000
_cell.angle_alpha   90.00
_cell.angle_beta   90.00
_cell.angle_gamma   90.00
#
_symmetry.space_group_name_H-M   'P 1'
#
loop_
_entity.id
_entity.type
_entity.pdbx_description
1 polymer ?
#
loop_
_entity_poly.entity_id
_entity_poly.type
_entity_poly.pdbx_seq_one_letter_code
_entity_poly.pdbx_strand_id
1 'polypeptide(L)'
;MLRTIKKRIIMLGNRVPFAPEKQKYFEDVERLQWIYNNLVLEGSSLTKHQIQDVMEGTIPQNVAIEEPIMVEALRSAFDEMYFLAEKGVKPCMEMVGYFNHLITGYDRDIPYRKTSLMVHHWDYVAPHPAELPEKMTELDSLFKEAEGVDAMSEACFEMAEKIHNKVIEVMPYGEKDGLLARVMTSYFLMEKGYPAVAPDMKEQEYNETVIKVLKTRELQGLGEFLKKEILEHLDLMIQLTAH
;
A
#
# COMPACT_ATOMS: atom_id res chain seq x y z
N MET A 1 20.35 2.34 4.30
CA MET A 1 19.15 1.82 5.00
C MET A 1 18.96 0.33 4.82
N LEU A 2 18.99 -0.23 3.60
CA LEU A 2 18.76 -1.66 3.31
C LEU A 2 19.64 -2.63 4.13
N ARG A 3 20.95 -2.32 4.31
CA ARG A 3 21.83 -3.16 5.14
C ARG A 3 21.32 -3.30 6.59
N THR A 4 20.73 -2.26 7.15
CA THR A 4 20.15 -2.27 8.50
C THR A 4 18.88 -3.11 8.54
N ILE A 5 17.99 -2.94 7.54
CA ILE A 5 16.78 -3.76 7.39
C ILE A 5 17.14 -5.25 7.34
N LYS A 6 18.08 -5.64 6.48
CA LYS A 6 18.57 -7.04 6.39
C LYS A 6 19.02 -7.59 7.76
N LYS A 7 19.79 -6.79 8.52
CA LYS A 7 20.21 -7.21 9.86
C LYS A 7 19.04 -7.42 10.81
N ARG A 8 18.02 -6.53 10.76
CA ARG A 8 16.82 -6.64 11.60
C ARG A 8 16.00 -7.88 11.27
N ILE A 9 15.79 -8.16 9.98
CA ILE A 9 15.10 -9.37 9.52
C ILE A 9 15.82 -10.63 10.01
N ILE A 10 17.15 -10.70 9.90
CA ILE A 10 17.93 -11.84 10.40
C ILE A 10 17.78 -11.96 11.92
N MET A 11 17.85 -10.85 12.66
CA MET A 11 17.68 -10.87 14.12
C MET A 11 16.30 -11.38 14.53
N LEU A 12 15.24 -10.96 13.86
CA LEU A 12 13.88 -11.41 14.11
C LEU A 12 13.69 -12.87 13.69
N GLY A 13 14.27 -13.28 12.56
CA GLY A 13 14.25 -14.66 12.09
C GLY A 13 14.83 -15.67 13.10
N ASN A 14 15.79 -15.22 13.93
CA ASN A 14 16.33 -16.04 15.01
C ASN A 14 15.43 -16.10 16.26
N ARG A 15 14.33 -15.34 16.30
CA ARG A 15 13.40 -15.25 17.44
C ARG A 15 12.06 -15.91 17.17
N VAL A 16 11.78 -16.26 15.92
CA VAL A 16 10.53 -16.97 15.54
C VAL A 16 10.60 -18.45 15.93
N PRO A 17 9.46 -19.11 16.21
CA PRO A 17 8.12 -18.53 16.22
C PRO A 17 7.87 -17.64 17.45
N PHE A 18 7.16 -16.54 17.26
CA PHE A 18 6.69 -15.73 18.39
C PHE A 18 5.53 -16.41 19.12
N ALA A 19 5.34 -16.08 20.40
CA ALA A 19 4.11 -16.46 21.10
C ALA A 19 2.88 -15.87 20.36
N PRO A 20 1.77 -16.61 20.26
CA PRO A 20 0.59 -16.18 19.49
C PRO A 20 0.08 -14.78 19.84
N GLU A 21 0.12 -14.43 21.12
CA GLU A 21 -0.29 -13.10 21.62
C GLU A 21 0.64 -11.98 21.10
N LYS A 22 1.94 -12.25 21.03
CA LYS A 22 2.93 -11.29 20.48
C LYS A 22 2.75 -11.15 18.96
N GLN A 23 2.56 -12.27 18.26
CA GLN A 23 2.31 -12.25 16.82
C GLN A 23 1.08 -11.41 16.50
N LYS A 24 -0.05 -11.66 17.20
CA LYS A 24 -1.26 -10.88 17.04
C LYS A 24 -1.04 -9.39 17.34
N TYR A 25 -0.31 -9.07 18.41
CA TYR A 25 -0.01 -7.69 18.75
C TYR A 25 0.76 -6.96 17.63
N PHE A 26 1.73 -7.63 17.00
CA PHE A 26 2.47 -7.05 15.87
C PHE A 26 1.55 -6.79 14.68
N GLU A 27 0.70 -7.75 14.33
CA GLU A 27 -0.27 -7.62 13.25
C GLU A 27 -1.27 -6.47 13.53
N ASP A 28 -1.76 -6.33 14.75
CA ASP A 28 -2.69 -5.27 15.12
C ASP A 28 -2.02 -3.87 15.05
N VAL A 29 -0.77 -3.74 15.50
CA VAL A 29 0.00 -2.50 15.40
C VAL A 29 0.30 -2.15 13.94
N GLU A 30 0.72 -3.13 13.14
CA GLU A 30 1.00 -2.97 11.72
C GLU A 30 -0.24 -2.53 10.96
N ARG A 31 -1.37 -3.23 11.18
CA ARG A 31 -2.68 -2.90 10.59
C ARG A 31 -3.11 -1.48 10.91
N LEU A 32 -3.08 -1.11 12.18
CA LEU A 32 -3.47 0.23 12.63
C LEU A 32 -2.60 1.31 11.99
N GLN A 33 -1.29 1.13 11.97
CA GLN A 33 -0.36 2.10 11.38
C GLN A 33 -0.57 2.22 9.87
N TRP A 34 -0.71 1.09 9.18
CA TRP A 34 -0.94 1.05 7.74
C TRP A 34 -2.26 1.74 7.35
N ILE A 35 -3.35 1.46 8.06
CA ILE A 35 -4.65 2.11 7.85
C ILE A 35 -4.53 3.62 8.10
N TYR A 36 -3.93 4.01 9.22
CA TYR A 36 -3.76 5.41 9.58
C TYR A 36 -2.99 6.20 8.50
N ASN A 37 -1.84 5.69 8.06
CA ASN A 37 -1.03 6.36 7.04
C ASN A 37 -1.81 6.50 5.72
N ASN A 38 -2.51 5.47 5.29
CA ASN A 38 -3.34 5.55 4.08
C ASN A 38 -4.46 6.58 4.21
N LEU A 39 -5.14 6.65 5.36
CA LEU A 39 -6.21 7.62 5.60
C LEU A 39 -5.69 9.06 5.62
N VAL A 40 -4.53 9.31 6.24
CA VAL A 40 -3.87 10.63 6.21
C VAL A 40 -3.61 11.08 4.77
N LEU A 41 -3.16 10.17 3.91
CA LEU A 41 -2.90 10.46 2.49
C LEU A 41 -4.17 10.63 1.64
N GLU A 42 -5.33 10.19 2.16
CA GLU A 42 -6.65 10.48 1.59
C GLU A 42 -7.33 11.72 2.20
N GLY A 43 -6.59 12.47 3.04
CA GLY A 43 -7.10 13.70 3.67
C GLY A 43 -7.98 13.48 4.91
N SER A 44 -8.01 12.27 5.45
CA SER A 44 -8.75 11.97 6.68
C SER A 44 -8.13 12.66 7.90
N SER A 45 -8.98 13.06 8.83
CA SER A 45 -8.59 13.64 10.12
C SER A 45 -8.73 12.68 11.31
N LEU A 46 -9.06 11.40 11.04
CA LEU A 46 -9.20 10.40 12.08
C LEU A 46 -7.90 10.19 12.85
N THR A 47 -8.01 10.15 14.17
CA THR A 47 -6.92 9.73 15.04
C THR A 47 -6.79 8.21 15.06
N LYS A 48 -5.63 7.68 15.42
CA LYS A 48 -5.43 6.23 15.59
C LYS A 48 -6.43 5.60 16.57
N HIS A 49 -6.80 6.34 17.62
CA HIS A 49 -7.80 5.86 18.59
C HIS A 49 -9.19 5.71 17.93
N GLN A 50 -9.62 6.71 17.14
CA GLN A 50 -10.89 6.62 16.43
C GLN A 50 -10.91 5.50 15.38
N ILE A 51 -9.78 5.24 14.70
CA ILE A 51 -9.63 4.10 13.80
C ILE A 51 -9.76 2.79 14.57
N GLN A 52 -9.13 2.70 15.73
CA GLN A 52 -9.23 1.53 16.60
C GLN A 52 -10.67 1.32 17.08
N ASP A 53 -11.36 2.38 17.51
CA ASP A 53 -12.78 2.31 17.89
C ASP A 53 -13.65 1.71 16.77
N VAL A 54 -13.43 2.17 15.52
CA VAL A 54 -14.14 1.62 14.34
C VAL A 54 -13.85 0.14 14.16
N MET A 55 -12.55 -0.26 14.20
CA MET A 55 -12.16 -1.67 14.06
C MET A 55 -12.74 -2.57 15.17
N GLU A 56 -13.05 -2.00 16.36
CA GLU A 56 -13.70 -2.66 17.47
C GLU A 56 -15.25 -2.59 17.40
N GLY A 57 -15.79 -2.01 16.32
CA GLY A 57 -17.24 -1.91 16.06
C GLY A 57 -17.92 -0.69 16.68
N THR A 58 -17.15 0.30 17.14
CA THR A 58 -17.68 1.55 17.71
C THR A 58 -17.51 2.69 16.70
N ILE A 59 -18.61 3.36 16.33
CA ILE A 59 -18.55 4.52 15.44
C ILE A 59 -18.27 5.78 16.26
N PRO A 60 -17.14 6.48 16.05
CA PRO A 60 -16.83 7.72 16.75
C PRO A 60 -17.86 8.81 16.45
N GLN A 61 -18.13 9.67 17.43
CA GLN A 61 -19.00 10.82 17.22
C GLN A 61 -18.32 11.91 16.39
N ASN A 62 -19.13 12.67 15.65
CA ASN A 62 -18.67 13.81 14.85
C ASN A 62 -17.66 13.48 13.74
N VAL A 63 -17.73 12.29 13.18
CA VAL A 63 -16.99 11.89 11.97
C VAL A 63 -17.95 11.76 10.78
N ALA A 64 -17.47 12.03 9.57
CA ALA A 64 -18.25 11.81 8.37
C ALA A 64 -18.51 10.29 8.19
N ILE A 65 -19.66 9.91 7.64
CA ILE A 65 -20.05 8.51 7.52
C ILE A 65 -19.11 7.72 6.61
N GLU A 66 -18.47 8.38 5.67
CA GLU A 66 -17.49 7.81 4.73
C GLU A 66 -16.21 7.35 5.44
N GLU A 67 -15.85 7.98 6.55
CA GLU A 67 -14.62 7.70 7.30
C GLU A 67 -14.62 6.29 7.91
N PRO A 68 -15.64 5.88 8.71
CA PRO A 68 -15.71 4.51 9.20
C PRO A 68 -15.79 3.46 8.07
N ILE A 69 -16.50 3.76 6.99
CA ILE A 69 -16.59 2.88 5.83
C ILE A 69 -15.19 2.67 5.22
N MET A 70 -14.39 3.73 5.09
CA MET A 70 -13.05 3.63 4.55
C MET A 70 -12.10 2.87 5.49
N VAL A 71 -12.24 3.02 6.82
CA VAL A 71 -11.49 2.22 7.80
C VAL A 71 -11.75 0.73 7.59
N GLU A 72 -13.02 0.33 7.47
CA GLU A 72 -13.41 -1.07 7.26
C GLU A 72 -12.95 -1.61 5.90
N ALA A 73 -13.01 -0.79 4.85
CA ALA A 73 -12.49 -1.13 3.53
C ALA A 73 -10.96 -1.39 3.57
N LEU A 74 -10.23 -0.51 4.23
CA LEU A 74 -8.77 -0.67 4.42
C LEU A 74 -8.44 -1.85 5.32
N ARG A 75 -9.20 -2.10 6.37
CA ARG A 75 -9.05 -3.29 7.22
C ARG A 75 -9.20 -4.56 6.38
N SER A 76 -10.26 -4.64 5.57
CA SER A 76 -10.50 -5.78 4.68
C SER A 76 -9.37 -5.97 3.66
N ALA A 77 -8.87 -4.88 3.09
CA ALA A 77 -7.74 -4.92 2.16
C ALA A 77 -6.45 -5.40 2.85
N PHE A 78 -6.18 -4.94 4.08
CA PHE A 78 -5.02 -5.38 4.86
C PHE A 78 -5.08 -6.88 5.17
N ASP A 79 -6.22 -7.35 5.69
CA ASP A 79 -6.41 -8.75 6.08
C ASP A 79 -6.25 -9.68 4.86
N GLU A 80 -6.75 -9.24 3.70
CA GLU A 80 -6.60 -9.99 2.45
C GLU A 80 -5.17 -9.98 1.91
N MET A 81 -4.47 -8.83 1.94
CA MET A 81 -3.04 -8.78 1.58
C MET A 81 -2.23 -9.74 2.44
N TYR A 82 -2.49 -9.75 3.75
CA TYR A 82 -1.82 -10.62 4.70
C TYR A 82 -2.05 -12.09 4.36
N PHE A 83 -3.32 -12.49 4.17
CA PHE A 83 -3.70 -13.85 3.80
C PHE A 83 -3.05 -14.30 2.47
N LEU A 84 -3.09 -13.47 1.44
CA LEU A 84 -2.52 -13.78 0.13
C LEU A 84 -0.99 -13.88 0.18
N ALA A 85 -0.33 -12.97 0.91
CA ALA A 85 1.12 -13.00 1.08
C ALA A 85 1.58 -14.25 1.82
N GLU A 86 0.89 -14.67 2.90
CA GLU A 86 1.16 -15.93 3.59
C GLU A 86 1.02 -17.17 2.69
N LYS A 87 0.11 -17.12 1.72
CA LYS A 87 -0.08 -18.18 0.73
C LYS A 87 0.93 -18.12 -0.42
N GLY A 88 1.80 -17.11 -0.44
CA GLY A 88 2.77 -16.90 -1.52
C GLY A 88 2.12 -16.55 -2.87
N VAL A 89 0.90 -15.99 -2.82
CA VAL A 89 0.22 -15.49 -4.03
C VAL A 89 0.93 -14.24 -4.49
N LYS A 90 1.33 -14.19 -5.74
CA LYS A 90 2.06 -13.05 -6.31
C LYS A 90 1.12 -11.96 -6.80
N PRO A 91 1.53 -10.67 -6.70
CA PRO A 91 0.80 -9.59 -7.34
C PRO A 91 0.58 -9.87 -8.83
N CYS A 92 -0.65 -9.69 -9.27
CA CYS A 92 -1.04 -9.89 -10.66
C CYS A 92 -2.23 -8.97 -11.01
N MET A 93 -2.61 -8.97 -12.28
CA MET A 93 -3.70 -8.11 -12.77
C MET A 93 -5.05 -8.37 -12.10
N GLU A 94 -5.34 -9.62 -11.75
CA GLU A 94 -6.58 -9.97 -11.05
C GLU A 94 -6.66 -9.32 -9.67
N MET A 95 -5.51 -9.16 -9.00
CA MET A 95 -5.43 -8.48 -7.70
C MET A 95 -5.72 -6.99 -7.79
N VAL A 96 -5.41 -6.34 -8.92
CA VAL A 96 -5.72 -4.91 -9.12
C VAL A 96 -7.24 -4.68 -9.06
N GLY A 97 -8.03 -5.47 -9.78
CA GLY A 97 -9.49 -5.41 -9.74
C GLY A 97 -10.06 -5.82 -8.38
N TYR A 98 -9.48 -6.86 -7.78
CA TYR A 98 -9.91 -7.36 -6.48
C TYR A 98 -9.71 -6.34 -5.36
N PHE A 99 -8.52 -5.73 -5.26
CA PHE A 99 -8.28 -4.69 -4.26
C PHE A 99 -9.06 -3.41 -4.54
N ASN A 100 -9.28 -3.06 -5.82
CA ASN A 100 -10.18 -1.97 -6.15
C ASN A 100 -11.60 -2.22 -5.59
N HIS A 101 -12.13 -3.44 -5.76
CA HIS A 101 -13.41 -3.86 -5.15
C HIS A 101 -13.42 -3.67 -3.65
N LEU A 102 -12.38 -4.13 -2.93
CA LEU A 102 -12.31 -4.03 -1.47
C LEU A 102 -12.30 -2.58 -0.98
N ILE A 103 -11.58 -1.69 -1.65
CA ILE A 103 -11.43 -0.29 -1.22
C ILE A 103 -12.54 0.66 -1.68
N THR A 104 -13.31 0.29 -2.71
CA THR A 104 -14.38 1.13 -3.25
C THR A 104 -15.78 0.58 -3.02
N GLY A 105 -15.90 -0.71 -2.76
CA GLY A 105 -17.19 -1.42 -2.72
C GLY A 105 -17.83 -1.63 -4.10
N TYR A 106 -17.16 -1.23 -5.18
CA TYR A 106 -17.65 -1.47 -6.54
C TYR A 106 -17.56 -2.96 -6.90
N ASP A 107 -18.29 -3.38 -7.95
CA ASP A 107 -18.22 -4.76 -8.42
C ASP A 107 -16.77 -5.13 -8.79
N ARG A 108 -16.36 -6.35 -8.43
CA ARG A 108 -15.02 -6.87 -8.72
C ARG A 108 -14.70 -6.85 -10.23
N ASP A 109 -15.69 -7.07 -11.04
CA ASP A 109 -15.58 -7.11 -12.50
C ASP A 109 -15.88 -5.73 -13.14
N ILE A 110 -15.82 -4.64 -12.35
CA ILE A 110 -16.05 -3.31 -12.89
C ILE A 110 -15.05 -3.03 -14.02
N PRO A 111 -15.53 -2.61 -15.19
CA PRO A 111 -14.64 -2.29 -16.29
C PRO A 111 -13.82 -1.03 -15.97
N TYR A 112 -12.68 -0.89 -16.62
CA TYR A 112 -11.90 0.34 -16.56
C TYR A 112 -12.75 1.55 -16.93
N ARG A 113 -12.39 2.73 -16.42
CA ARG A 113 -13.09 3.97 -16.72
C ARG A 113 -13.29 4.17 -18.23
N LYS A 114 -14.44 4.73 -18.60
CA LYS A 114 -14.81 5.04 -19.98
C LYS A 114 -14.77 6.53 -20.30
N THR A 115 -14.46 7.35 -19.31
CA THR A 115 -14.38 8.80 -19.41
C THR A 115 -12.94 9.29 -19.30
N SER A 116 -12.61 10.37 -19.99
CA SER A 116 -11.35 11.07 -19.79
C SER A 116 -11.28 11.61 -18.37
N LEU A 117 -10.09 11.57 -17.77
CA LEU A 117 -9.86 11.97 -16.39
C LEU A 117 -8.77 13.03 -16.34
N MET A 118 -9.08 14.15 -15.70
CA MET A 118 -8.10 15.15 -15.29
C MET A 118 -8.06 15.23 -13.76
N VAL A 119 -6.90 15.03 -13.20
CA VAL A 119 -6.68 15.10 -11.76
C VAL A 119 -6.14 16.48 -11.44
N HIS A 120 -7.03 17.39 -11.04
CA HIS A 120 -6.72 18.80 -10.88
C HIS A 120 -5.62 19.09 -9.86
N HIS A 121 -5.61 18.40 -8.71
CA HIS A 121 -4.60 18.59 -7.66
C HIS A 121 -3.20 18.09 -8.06
N TRP A 122 -3.10 17.24 -9.11
CA TRP A 122 -1.82 16.81 -9.68
C TRP A 122 -1.48 17.47 -11.01
N ASP A 123 -2.38 18.31 -11.55
CA ASP A 123 -2.24 18.91 -12.88
C ASP A 123 -1.90 17.84 -13.94
N TYR A 124 -2.65 16.73 -13.88
CA TYR A 124 -2.38 15.54 -14.66
C TYR A 124 -3.60 15.09 -15.46
N VAL A 125 -3.40 14.89 -16.75
CA VAL A 125 -4.39 14.25 -17.64
C VAL A 125 -4.01 12.78 -17.79
N ALA A 126 -4.85 11.91 -17.24
CA ALA A 126 -4.65 10.47 -17.34
C ALA A 126 -4.81 9.97 -18.79
N PRO A 127 -4.24 8.80 -19.16
CA PRO A 127 -4.38 8.24 -20.50
C PRO A 127 -5.82 8.20 -20.97
N HIS A 128 -6.05 8.37 -22.27
CA HIS A 128 -7.40 8.26 -22.82
C HIS A 128 -7.97 6.84 -22.58
N PRO A 129 -9.28 6.66 -22.31
CA PRO A 129 -9.86 5.33 -22.05
C PRO A 129 -9.54 4.27 -23.10
N ALA A 130 -9.39 4.67 -24.37
CA ALA A 130 -8.99 3.74 -25.43
C ALA A 130 -7.56 3.19 -25.29
N GLU A 131 -6.70 3.86 -24.53
CA GLU A 131 -5.31 3.44 -24.29
C GLU A 131 -5.20 2.50 -23.07
N LEU A 132 -6.23 2.43 -22.23
CA LEU A 132 -6.17 1.65 -20.98
C LEU A 132 -5.84 0.18 -21.18
N PRO A 133 -6.37 -0.54 -22.19
CA PRO A 133 -5.99 -1.94 -22.41
C PRO A 133 -4.49 -2.14 -22.63
N GLU A 134 -3.85 -1.24 -23.38
CA GLU A 134 -2.41 -1.27 -23.61
C GLU A 134 -1.65 -0.95 -22.33
N LYS A 135 -2.06 0.12 -21.62
CA LYS A 135 -1.44 0.53 -20.34
C LYS A 135 -1.56 -0.54 -19.25
N MET A 136 -2.67 -1.24 -19.19
CA MET A 136 -2.84 -2.36 -18.27
C MET A 136 -1.97 -3.56 -18.65
N THR A 137 -1.69 -3.77 -19.95
CA THR A 137 -0.71 -4.76 -20.39
C THR A 137 0.71 -4.40 -19.97
N GLU A 138 1.07 -3.11 -19.98
CA GLU A 138 2.34 -2.63 -19.42
C GLU A 138 2.44 -2.91 -17.91
N LEU A 139 1.35 -2.70 -17.15
CA LEU A 139 1.30 -3.01 -15.71
C LEU A 139 1.42 -4.52 -15.45
N ASP A 140 0.76 -5.36 -16.24
CA ASP A 140 0.90 -6.82 -16.17
C ASP A 140 2.34 -7.28 -16.41
N SER A 141 3.00 -6.66 -17.39
CA SER A 141 4.41 -6.92 -17.69
C SER A 141 5.31 -6.55 -16.51
N LEU A 142 5.00 -5.45 -15.81
CA LEU A 142 5.72 -5.03 -14.62
C LEU A 142 5.56 -6.02 -13.46
N PHE A 143 4.35 -6.57 -13.26
CA PHE A 143 4.15 -7.63 -12.25
C PHE A 143 4.96 -8.89 -12.57
N LYS A 144 5.04 -9.29 -13.83
CA LYS A 144 5.88 -10.42 -14.28
C LYS A 144 7.37 -10.17 -14.03
N GLU A 145 7.85 -8.95 -14.30
CA GLU A 145 9.22 -8.54 -13.96
C GLU A 145 9.47 -8.60 -12.45
N ALA A 146 8.50 -8.13 -11.66
CA ALA A 146 8.56 -8.09 -10.20
C ALA A 146 8.72 -9.47 -9.54
N GLU A 147 8.26 -10.55 -10.19
CA GLU A 147 8.41 -11.91 -9.67
C GLU A 147 9.87 -12.31 -9.45
N GLY A 148 10.75 -11.95 -10.39
CA GLY A 148 12.18 -12.29 -10.37
C GLY A 148 13.04 -11.40 -9.49
N VAL A 149 12.47 -10.34 -8.89
CA VAL A 149 13.25 -9.37 -8.09
C VAL A 149 13.64 -9.98 -6.75
N ASP A 150 14.94 -9.91 -6.44
CA ASP A 150 15.46 -10.32 -5.13
C ASP A 150 14.93 -9.40 -4.02
N ALA A 151 14.21 -10.00 -3.07
CA ALA A 151 13.64 -9.30 -1.93
C ALA A 151 14.70 -8.49 -1.14
N MET A 152 15.92 -8.99 -1.05
CA MET A 152 16.99 -8.36 -0.28
C MET A 152 17.88 -7.42 -1.13
N SER A 153 17.32 -6.80 -2.17
CA SER A 153 18.04 -5.87 -3.06
C SER A 153 17.42 -4.47 -3.05
N GLU A 154 18.17 -3.46 -3.46
CA GLU A 154 17.62 -2.12 -3.73
C GLU A 154 16.58 -2.18 -4.86
N ALA A 155 16.75 -3.07 -5.84
CA ALA A 155 15.80 -3.26 -6.93
C ALA A 155 14.40 -3.66 -6.44
N CYS A 156 14.26 -4.26 -5.25
CA CYS A 156 12.96 -4.56 -4.66
C CYS A 156 12.19 -3.26 -4.35
N PHE A 157 12.84 -2.28 -3.77
CA PHE A 157 12.22 -0.98 -3.44
C PHE A 157 12.01 -0.09 -4.67
N GLU A 158 12.90 -0.17 -5.64
CA GLU A 158 12.70 0.48 -6.95
C GLU A 158 11.49 -0.14 -7.67
N MET A 159 11.31 -1.46 -7.59
CA MET A 159 10.16 -2.15 -8.16
C MET A 159 8.86 -1.77 -7.45
N ALA A 160 8.87 -1.69 -6.12
CA ALA A 160 7.74 -1.21 -5.34
C ALA A 160 7.31 0.20 -5.76
N GLU A 161 8.28 1.11 -5.95
CA GLU A 161 8.02 2.46 -6.45
C GLU A 161 7.53 2.46 -7.90
N LYS A 162 8.06 1.60 -8.78
CA LYS A 162 7.57 1.46 -10.16
C LYS A 162 6.12 0.98 -10.23
N ILE A 163 5.73 0.00 -9.39
CA ILE A 163 4.35 -0.50 -9.30
C ILE A 163 3.43 0.64 -8.88
N HIS A 164 3.77 1.35 -7.81
CA HIS A 164 3.04 2.52 -7.34
C HIS A 164 2.83 3.54 -8.46
N ASN A 165 3.92 3.97 -9.07
CA ASN A 165 3.93 5.02 -10.07
C ASN A 165 3.14 4.61 -11.32
N LYS A 166 3.20 3.31 -11.69
CA LYS A 166 2.47 2.81 -12.87
C LYS A 166 0.96 2.81 -12.64
N VAL A 167 0.48 2.39 -11.47
CA VAL A 167 -0.96 2.46 -11.15
C VAL A 167 -1.44 3.91 -11.17
N ILE A 168 -0.69 4.85 -10.57
CA ILE A 168 -0.99 6.28 -10.61
C ILE A 168 -0.97 6.84 -12.03
N GLU A 169 0.00 6.44 -12.84
CA GLU A 169 0.06 6.89 -14.25
C GLU A 169 -1.16 6.43 -15.04
N VAL A 170 -1.57 5.20 -14.87
CA VAL A 170 -2.67 4.61 -15.65
C VAL A 170 -4.04 5.07 -15.16
N MET A 171 -4.23 5.15 -13.86
CA MET A 171 -5.54 5.48 -13.23
C MET A 171 -6.68 4.67 -13.85
N PRO A 172 -6.69 3.35 -13.68
CA PRO A 172 -7.59 2.49 -14.42
C PRO A 172 -9.08 2.70 -14.09
N TYR A 173 -9.40 3.10 -12.87
CA TYR A 173 -10.78 3.24 -12.38
C TYR A 173 -11.21 4.70 -12.18
N GLY A 174 -10.27 5.61 -11.97
CA GLY A 174 -10.48 7.05 -11.82
C GLY A 174 -10.81 7.51 -10.42
N GLU A 175 -11.24 6.62 -9.55
CA GLU A 175 -11.53 6.90 -8.14
C GLU A 175 -10.67 5.99 -7.26
N LYS A 176 -10.07 6.57 -6.20
CA LYS A 176 -9.20 5.84 -5.27
C LYS A 176 -7.97 5.13 -5.91
N ASP A 177 -7.61 5.47 -7.14
CA ASP A 177 -6.45 4.88 -7.81
C ASP A 177 -5.12 5.19 -7.07
N GLY A 178 -5.03 6.33 -6.37
CA GLY A 178 -3.91 6.63 -5.49
C GLY A 178 -3.82 5.66 -4.31
N LEU A 179 -4.95 5.37 -3.68
CA LEU A 179 -5.03 4.37 -2.62
C LEU A 179 -4.73 2.97 -3.16
N LEU A 180 -5.30 2.61 -4.31
CA LEU A 180 -5.02 1.33 -4.99
C LEU A 180 -3.52 1.16 -5.28
N ALA A 181 -2.84 2.21 -5.72
CA ALA A 181 -1.40 2.19 -5.94
C ALA A 181 -0.62 1.84 -4.67
N ARG A 182 -0.99 2.44 -3.52
CA ARG A 182 -0.37 2.14 -2.21
C ARG A 182 -0.68 0.72 -1.74
N VAL A 183 -1.92 0.25 -1.94
CA VAL A 183 -2.31 -1.15 -1.62
C VAL A 183 -1.47 -2.13 -2.43
N MET A 184 -1.38 -1.97 -3.75
CA MET A 184 -0.61 -2.87 -4.62
C MET A 184 0.89 -2.85 -4.29
N THR A 185 1.43 -1.68 -3.93
CA THR A 185 2.82 -1.52 -3.48
C THR A 185 3.08 -2.26 -2.17
N SER A 186 2.20 -2.09 -1.20
CA SER A 186 2.27 -2.76 0.09
C SER A 186 2.16 -4.27 -0.06
N TYR A 187 1.20 -4.75 -0.86
CA TYR A 187 1.04 -6.17 -1.16
C TYR A 187 2.29 -6.78 -1.81
N PHE A 188 2.89 -6.09 -2.78
CA PHE A 188 4.16 -6.53 -3.37
C PHE A 188 5.27 -6.69 -2.31
N LEU A 189 5.42 -5.71 -1.42
CA LEU A 189 6.44 -5.78 -0.36
C LEU A 189 6.13 -6.91 0.65
N MET A 190 4.88 -7.15 0.99
CA MET A 190 4.47 -8.26 1.86
C MET A 190 4.77 -9.62 1.22
N GLU A 191 4.54 -9.79 -0.08
CA GLU A 191 4.91 -11.00 -0.82
C GLU A 191 6.43 -11.23 -0.79
N LYS A 192 7.23 -10.15 -0.76
CA LYS A 192 8.68 -10.23 -0.59
C LYS A 192 9.14 -10.44 0.86
N GLY A 193 8.21 -10.59 1.81
CA GLY A 193 8.48 -10.88 3.23
C GLY A 193 8.75 -9.64 4.09
N TYR A 194 8.38 -8.47 3.61
CA TYR A 194 8.39 -7.24 4.38
C TYR A 194 7.04 -7.01 5.10
N PRO A 195 7.00 -6.23 6.18
CA PRO A 195 5.72 -5.80 6.77
C PRO A 195 4.93 -4.93 5.79
N ALA A 196 3.61 -4.86 6.00
CA ALA A 196 2.77 -3.92 5.28
C ALA A 196 3.14 -2.49 5.66
N VAL A 197 3.45 -1.67 4.68
CA VAL A 197 3.82 -0.27 4.91
C VAL A 197 3.12 0.66 3.93
N ALA A 198 2.77 1.84 4.44
CA ALA A 198 2.32 2.97 3.65
C ALA A 198 3.16 4.19 4.06
N PRO A 199 3.49 5.10 3.14
CA PRO A 199 4.37 6.23 3.46
C PRO A 199 3.83 7.07 4.63
N ASP A 200 4.63 7.22 5.70
CA ASP A 200 4.36 8.18 6.78
C ASP A 200 4.84 9.56 6.34
N MET A 201 3.96 10.25 5.66
CA MET A 201 4.19 11.62 5.18
C MET A 201 2.88 12.40 5.12
N LYS A 202 2.99 13.72 5.01
CA LYS A 202 1.81 14.57 4.82
C LYS A 202 1.26 14.39 3.41
N GLU A 203 -0.06 14.53 3.28
CA GLU A 203 -0.75 14.49 1.98
C GLU A 203 -0.10 15.43 0.95
N GLN A 204 0.25 16.65 1.35
CA GLN A 204 0.92 17.62 0.46
C GLN A 204 2.26 17.08 -0.08
N GLU A 205 3.10 16.51 0.77
CA GLU A 205 4.40 15.96 0.39
C GLU A 205 4.25 14.76 -0.55
N TYR A 206 3.26 13.90 -0.28
CA TYR A 206 2.91 12.80 -1.17
C TYR A 206 2.47 13.31 -2.55
N ASN A 207 1.55 14.28 -2.58
CA ASN A 207 1.07 14.88 -3.82
C ASN A 207 2.21 15.54 -4.63
N GLU A 208 3.13 16.25 -3.98
CA GLU A 208 4.32 16.82 -4.63
C GLU A 208 5.22 15.74 -5.25
N THR A 209 5.38 14.60 -4.55
CA THR A 209 6.15 13.45 -5.07
C THR A 209 5.46 12.84 -6.28
N VAL A 210 4.14 12.62 -6.22
CA VAL A 210 3.35 12.12 -7.36
C VAL A 210 3.44 13.06 -8.56
N ILE A 211 3.30 14.37 -8.37
CA ILE A 211 3.42 15.36 -9.44
C ILE A 211 4.79 15.27 -10.12
N LYS A 212 5.86 15.13 -9.35
CA LYS A 212 7.21 14.97 -9.93
C LYS A 212 7.31 13.70 -10.77
N VAL A 213 6.85 12.56 -10.24
CA VAL A 213 6.81 11.30 -10.99
C VAL A 213 6.06 11.45 -12.31
N LEU A 214 4.85 12.01 -12.27
CA LEU A 214 4.00 12.18 -13.45
C LEU A 214 4.64 13.09 -14.53
N LYS A 215 5.44 14.09 -14.09
CA LYS A 215 6.13 15.01 -14.99
C LYS A 215 7.43 14.46 -15.54
N THR A 216 8.26 13.82 -14.72
CA THR A 216 9.61 13.38 -15.11
C THR A 216 9.65 11.94 -15.60
N ARG A 217 8.67 11.12 -15.18
CA ARG A 217 8.67 9.65 -15.39
C ARG A 217 9.85 8.94 -14.72
N GLU A 218 10.45 9.56 -13.73
CA GLU A 218 11.58 9.04 -12.97
C GLU A 218 11.16 8.68 -11.56
N LEU A 219 11.88 7.75 -10.92
CA LEU A 219 11.71 7.45 -9.52
C LEU A 219 12.04 8.69 -8.67
N GLN A 220 11.21 8.98 -7.68
CA GLN A 220 11.32 10.18 -6.84
C GLN A 220 11.61 9.86 -5.37
N GLY A 221 12.04 8.62 -5.11
CA GLY A 221 12.51 8.20 -3.78
C GLY A 221 11.42 7.71 -2.84
N LEU A 222 10.22 7.38 -3.32
CA LEU A 222 9.19 6.74 -2.50
C LEU A 222 9.73 5.49 -1.81
N GLY A 223 10.60 4.73 -2.48
CA GLY A 223 11.26 3.57 -1.91
C GLY A 223 12.08 3.85 -0.65
N GLU A 224 12.63 5.07 -0.48
CA GLU A 224 13.33 5.45 0.75
C GLU A 224 12.38 5.65 1.93
N PHE A 225 11.20 6.26 1.69
CA PHE A 225 10.15 6.36 2.71
C PHE A 225 9.67 4.97 3.14
N LEU A 226 9.40 4.08 2.20
CA LEU A 226 9.00 2.71 2.48
C LEU A 226 10.06 1.95 3.29
N LYS A 227 11.35 2.11 2.96
CA LYS A 227 12.45 1.52 3.74
C LYS A 227 12.52 2.07 5.17
N LYS A 228 12.20 3.34 5.37
CA LYS A 228 12.17 3.96 6.70
C LYS A 228 11.07 3.34 7.54
N GLU A 229 9.85 3.26 7.01
CA GLU A 229 8.70 2.65 7.70
C GLU A 229 8.97 1.18 8.07
N ILE A 230 9.51 0.41 7.13
CA ILE A 230 9.90 -0.98 7.39
C ILE A 230 10.91 -1.05 8.54
N LEU A 231 11.91 -0.19 8.55
CA LEU A 231 12.93 -0.20 9.59
C LEU A 231 12.34 0.14 10.96
N GLU A 232 11.46 1.14 11.04
CA GLU A 232 10.79 1.53 12.28
C GLU A 232 9.92 0.39 12.83
N HIS A 233 9.17 -0.29 11.95
CA HIS A 233 8.38 -1.46 12.34
C HIS A 233 9.25 -2.61 12.84
N LEU A 234 10.32 -2.95 12.12
CA LEU A 234 11.26 -4.01 12.54
C LEU A 234 11.97 -3.66 13.86
N ASP A 235 12.33 -2.40 14.10
CA ASP A 235 12.93 -1.95 15.35
C ASP A 235 11.95 -2.08 16.53
N LEU A 236 10.67 -1.76 16.32
CA LEU A 236 9.62 -1.99 17.31
C LEU A 236 9.50 -3.48 17.65
N MET A 237 9.42 -4.36 16.65
CA MET A 237 9.36 -5.81 16.86
C MET A 237 10.57 -6.32 17.65
N ILE A 238 11.78 -5.82 17.35
CA ILE A 238 13.01 -6.19 18.06
C ILE A 238 12.96 -5.77 19.52
N GLN A 239 12.48 -4.55 19.81
CA GLN A 239 12.34 -4.04 21.18
C GLN A 239 11.35 -4.91 21.98
N LEU A 240 10.21 -5.24 21.41
CA LEU A 240 9.16 -6.02 22.07
C LEU A 240 9.51 -7.52 22.21
N THR A 241 10.51 -8.00 21.48
CA THR A 241 11.00 -9.39 21.56
C THR A 241 12.35 -9.54 22.26
N ALA A 242 12.87 -8.49 22.87
CA ALA A 242 14.22 -8.47 23.48
C ALA A 242 14.33 -9.24 24.81
N HIS A 243 13.30 -10.03 25.19
CA HIS A 243 13.30 -10.78 26.47
C HIS A 243 13.11 -12.27 26.25
#